data_753da65f60dbe8e52235418eb7c66fb7
#
_entry.id   753da65f60dbe8e52235418eb7c66fb7
#
_cell.length_a   1.000
_cell.length_b   1.000
_cell.length_c   1.000
_cell.angle_alpha   90.00
_cell.angle_beta   90.00
_cell.angle_gamma   90.00
#
_symmetry.space_group_name_H-M   'P 1'
#
loop_
_entity.id
_entity.type
_entity.pdbx_description
1 polymer ?
#
loop_
_entity_poly.entity_id
_entity_poly.type
_entity_poly.pdbx_seq_one_letter_code
_entity_poly.pdbx_strand_id
1 'polypeptide(L)'
;MDNFFISIIVPVYNVEKYLRECLDSISQLKAFSWEAILVDDGSTDTSGQICDEYAKQDSRFRVIHQKNAGVSAARNAGLDAAKGDWIWFVDSDDSINPDFEISNPEVLDDADYVLFDMRKFHDGEELKSLEHQKGILKCTDLSKNDFLCKFQCNHHQRLFYKKTWVMIDHHQRLAFSLGTRVGEDLEFQYKNLTRCQWPARLDAVLYNYRLREGSATQDDSYRRKNLEDLPLVIDRLLKWCKDENVKPEPWLEMRIQQMFQNLLYSASLVKGVNKKALHSTVCQLLDDWSKQGFAFPKSSKMKLAHLSVNAYFIINRIYLRMKGIK
;
A
#
# COMPACT_ATOMS: atom_id res chain seq x y z
N MET A 1 20.22 -2.87 -20.68
CA MET A 1 19.10 -3.23 -19.77
C MET A 1 19.57 -4.02 -18.55
N ASP A 2 20.85 -4.21 -18.36
CA ASP A 2 21.40 -5.08 -17.31
C ASP A 2 21.35 -4.48 -15.90
N ASN A 3 20.89 -3.25 -15.73
CA ASN A 3 20.92 -2.53 -14.44
C ASN A 3 19.55 -2.40 -13.75
N PHE A 4 18.44 -2.93 -14.30
CA PHE A 4 17.15 -2.86 -13.66
C PHE A 4 16.68 -4.25 -13.26
N PHE A 5 17.05 -4.62 -12.02
CA PHE A 5 16.68 -5.90 -11.42
C PHE A 5 15.66 -5.69 -10.30
N ILE A 6 14.48 -6.28 -10.44
CA ILE A 6 13.38 -6.16 -9.48
C ILE A 6 13.22 -7.44 -8.67
N SER A 7 13.10 -7.32 -7.35
CA SER A 7 12.53 -8.38 -6.50
C SER A 7 11.03 -8.15 -6.35
N ILE A 8 10.24 -9.07 -6.89
CA ILE A 8 8.78 -9.10 -6.75
C ILE A 8 8.46 -9.93 -5.50
N ILE A 9 7.82 -9.31 -4.50
CA ILE A 9 7.47 -9.95 -3.23
C ILE A 9 5.99 -10.27 -3.25
N VAL A 10 5.67 -11.56 -3.13
CA VAL A 10 4.29 -12.08 -3.18
C VAL A 10 3.97 -12.75 -1.85
N PRO A 11 3.23 -12.10 -0.94
CA PRO A 11 2.72 -12.75 0.26
C PRO A 11 1.58 -13.70 -0.10
N VAL A 12 1.65 -14.94 0.38
CA VAL A 12 0.69 -16.01 0.04
C VAL A 12 0.08 -16.56 1.32
N TYR A 13 -1.26 -16.58 1.40
CA TYR A 13 -1.98 -17.25 2.47
C TYR A 13 -3.39 -17.62 2.05
N ASN A 14 -3.67 -18.92 1.90
CA ASN A 14 -4.98 -19.48 1.54
C ASN A 14 -5.62 -18.79 0.32
N VAL A 15 -4.93 -18.82 -0.83
CA VAL A 15 -5.31 -18.16 -2.09
C VAL A 15 -5.22 -19.09 -3.30
N GLU A 16 -5.33 -20.39 -3.11
CA GLU A 16 -5.17 -21.41 -4.16
C GLU A 16 -5.98 -21.13 -5.43
N LYS A 17 -7.15 -20.50 -5.28
CA LYS A 17 -8.06 -20.14 -6.39
C LYS A 17 -7.42 -19.16 -7.38
N TYR A 18 -6.59 -18.23 -6.89
CA TYR A 18 -6.09 -17.08 -7.66
C TYR A 18 -4.60 -17.14 -7.95
N LEU A 19 -3.86 -17.89 -7.12
CA LEU A 19 -2.41 -17.88 -7.10
C LEU A 19 -1.78 -18.22 -8.45
N ARG A 20 -2.31 -19.19 -9.18
CA ARG A 20 -1.77 -19.57 -10.49
C ARG A 20 -1.87 -18.43 -11.49
N GLU A 21 -3.01 -17.73 -11.57
CA GLU A 21 -3.17 -16.57 -12.45
C GLU A 21 -2.16 -15.45 -12.10
N CYS A 22 -1.95 -15.19 -10.82
CA CYS A 22 -0.93 -14.26 -10.36
C CYS A 22 0.47 -14.65 -10.83
N LEU A 23 0.89 -15.88 -10.56
CA LEU A 23 2.24 -16.36 -10.88
C LEU A 23 2.48 -16.51 -12.39
N ASP A 24 1.46 -16.92 -13.16
CA ASP A 24 1.51 -16.97 -14.62
C ASP A 24 1.75 -15.56 -15.20
N SER A 25 1.06 -14.55 -14.67
CA SER A 25 1.25 -13.17 -15.11
C SER A 25 2.67 -12.65 -14.83
N ILE A 26 3.25 -13.03 -13.70
CA ILE A 26 4.64 -12.69 -13.34
C ILE A 26 5.63 -13.43 -14.25
N SER A 27 5.41 -14.72 -14.52
CA SER A 27 6.30 -15.53 -15.33
C SER A 27 6.50 -15.01 -16.75
N GLN A 28 5.47 -14.33 -17.29
CA GLN A 28 5.44 -13.75 -18.63
C GLN A 28 6.14 -12.40 -18.74
N LEU A 29 6.57 -11.80 -17.63
CA LEU A 29 7.18 -10.50 -17.60
C LEU A 29 8.53 -10.47 -18.34
N LYS A 30 8.67 -9.52 -19.29
CA LYS A 30 9.84 -9.40 -20.17
C LYS A 30 10.51 -8.03 -20.12
N ALA A 31 9.86 -7.03 -19.54
CA ALA A 31 10.29 -5.65 -19.60
C ALA A 31 11.62 -5.38 -18.87
N PHE A 32 11.99 -6.23 -17.91
CA PHE A 32 13.19 -6.11 -17.08
C PHE A 32 13.57 -7.46 -16.46
N SER A 33 14.76 -7.53 -15.88
CA SER A 33 15.22 -8.68 -15.10
C SER A 33 14.51 -8.72 -13.75
N TRP A 34 14.09 -9.91 -13.28
CA TRP A 34 13.37 -10.05 -12.03
C TRP A 34 13.63 -11.38 -11.32
N GLU A 35 13.42 -11.38 -10.02
CA GLU A 35 13.13 -12.57 -9.21
C GLU A 35 11.78 -12.38 -8.53
N ALA A 36 11.07 -13.48 -8.23
CA ALA A 36 9.86 -13.46 -7.42
C ALA A 36 10.06 -14.26 -6.15
N ILE A 37 9.77 -13.64 -5.01
CA ILE A 37 9.90 -14.24 -3.68
C ILE A 37 8.47 -14.51 -3.17
N LEU A 38 8.08 -15.78 -3.23
CA LEU A 38 6.78 -16.26 -2.78
C LEU A 38 6.89 -16.59 -1.30
N VAL A 39 6.20 -15.84 -0.45
CA VAL A 39 6.25 -16.07 0.99
C VAL A 39 4.94 -16.70 1.43
N ASP A 40 4.94 -18.03 1.55
CA ASP A 40 3.82 -18.79 2.08
C ASP A 40 3.77 -18.63 3.60
N ASP A 41 2.80 -17.86 4.07
CA ASP A 41 2.57 -17.53 5.47
C ASP A 41 1.75 -18.63 6.18
N GLY A 42 2.14 -19.89 5.97
CA GLY A 42 1.53 -21.06 6.61
C GLY A 42 0.15 -21.38 6.08
N SER A 43 -0.02 -21.41 4.74
CA SER A 43 -1.26 -21.80 4.10
C SER A 43 -1.69 -23.22 4.49
N THR A 44 -3.00 -23.41 4.62
CA THR A 44 -3.63 -24.70 4.94
C THR A 44 -4.34 -25.34 3.74
N ASP A 45 -4.45 -24.59 2.64
CA ASP A 45 -4.90 -25.05 1.33
C ASP A 45 -3.71 -25.47 0.44
N THR A 46 -3.91 -25.62 -0.86
CA THR A 46 -2.85 -26.01 -1.80
C THR A 46 -1.91 -24.88 -2.21
N SER A 47 -2.04 -23.67 -1.65
CA SER A 47 -1.23 -22.50 -2.03
C SER A 47 0.28 -22.73 -1.88
N GLY A 48 0.72 -23.34 -0.76
CA GLY A 48 2.13 -23.66 -0.54
C GLY A 48 2.68 -24.63 -1.59
N GLN A 49 1.89 -25.65 -1.97
CA GLN A 49 2.26 -26.62 -3.03
C GLN A 49 2.38 -25.92 -4.39
N ILE A 50 1.47 -24.98 -4.71
CA ILE A 50 1.52 -24.20 -5.95
C ILE A 50 2.81 -23.38 -5.98
N CYS A 51 3.20 -22.74 -4.87
CA CYS A 51 4.48 -22.01 -4.80
C CYS A 51 5.67 -22.90 -5.15
N ASP A 52 5.73 -24.11 -4.57
CA ASP A 52 6.82 -25.08 -4.81
C ASP A 52 6.86 -25.55 -6.27
N GLU A 53 5.69 -25.74 -6.90
CA GLU A 53 5.60 -26.11 -8.31
C GLU A 53 6.24 -25.05 -9.21
N TYR A 54 5.94 -23.76 -9.00
CA TYR A 54 6.52 -22.66 -9.77
C TYR A 54 8.02 -22.51 -9.55
N ALA A 55 8.48 -22.60 -8.30
CA ALA A 55 9.92 -22.53 -7.99
C ALA A 55 10.71 -23.71 -8.59
N LYS A 56 10.09 -24.88 -8.74
CA LYS A 56 10.70 -26.03 -9.40
C LYS A 56 10.78 -25.87 -10.93
N GLN A 57 9.82 -25.19 -11.54
CA GLN A 57 9.73 -25.02 -12.99
C GLN A 57 10.57 -23.84 -13.49
N ASP A 58 10.69 -22.76 -12.70
CA ASP A 58 11.38 -21.54 -13.08
C ASP A 58 12.23 -21.04 -11.90
N SER A 59 13.54 -21.04 -12.07
CA SER A 59 14.52 -20.64 -11.03
C SER A 59 14.44 -19.18 -10.61
N ARG A 60 13.69 -18.34 -11.34
CA ARG A 60 13.41 -16.96 -10.95
C ARG A 60 12.42 -16.85 -9.77
N PHE A 61 11.63 -17.91 -9.54
CA PHE A 61 10.78 -18.02 -8.36
C PHE A 61 11.55 -18.67 -7.21
N ARG A 62 11.39 -18.10 -6.02
CA ARG A 62 11.94 -18.62 -4.76
C ARG A 62 10.82 -18.66 -3.73
N VAL A 63 10.77 -19.72 -2.94
CA VAL A 63 9.75 -19.89 -1.90
C VAL A 63 10.36 -19.75 -0.51
N ILE A 64 9.62 -19.11 0.37
CA ILE A 64 9.85 -19.08 1.81
C ILE A 64 8.57 -19.59 2.47
N HIS A 65 8.65 -20.69 3.18
CA HIS A 65 7.56 -21.16 4.04
C HIS A 65 7.80 -20.68 5.45
N GLN A 66 6.79 -20.07 6.05
CA GLN A 66 6.85 -19.64 7.44
C GLN A 66 5.57 -20.02 8.20
N LYS A 67 5.65 -20.05 9.53
CA LYS A 67 4.44 -20.15 10.35
C LYS A 67 3.65 -18.86 10.20
N ASN A 68 2.32 -18.96 10.08
CA ASN A 68 1.45 -17.80 9.93
C ASN A 68 1.75 -16.72 10.97
N ALA A 69 2.11 -15.54 10.47
CA ALA A 69 2.45 -14.36 11.25
C ALA A 69 1.84 -13.06 10.65
N GLY A 70 1.03 -13.21 9.61
CA GLY A 70 0.31 -12.14 8.92
C GLY A 70 1.07 -11.51 7.76
N VAL A 71 0.33 -10.81 6.90
CA VAL A 71 0.83 -10.25 5.64
C VAL A 71 2.05 -9.33 5.80
N SER A 72 2.11 -8.55 6.87
CA SER A 72 3.27 -7.71 7.21
C SER A 72 4.54 -8.53 7.44
N ALA A 73 4.43 -9.66 8.17
CA ALA A 73 5.55 -10.55 8.41
C ALA A 73 6.01 -11.23 7.11
N ALA A 74 5.08 -11.66 6.28
CA ALA A 74 5.38 -12.25 4.98
C ALA A 74 6.09 -11.24 4.05
N ARG A 75 5.59 -10.00 3.95
CA ARG A 75 6.27 -8.96 3.18
C ARG A 75 7.67 -8.65 3.71
N ASN A 76 7.84 -8.64 5.04
CA ASN A 76 9.15 -8.43 5.67
C ASN A 76 10.13 -9.58 5.36
N ALA A 77 9.69 -10.84 5.42
CA ALA A 77 10.53 -11.97 5.06
C ALA A 77 10.96 -11.92 3.58
N GLY A 78 10.04 -11.49 2.70
CA GLY A 78 10.35 -11.24 1.29
C GLY A 78 11.39 -10.13 1.10
N LEU A 79 11.27 -9.02 1.83
CA LEU A 79 12.25 -7.92 1.83
C LEU A 79 13.64 -8.39 2.27
N ASP A 80 13.73 -9.24 3.31
CA ASP A 80 15.01 -9.79 3.80
C ASP A 80 15.70 -10.66 2.75
N ALA A 81 14.92 -11.36 1.93
CA ALA A 81 15.44 -12.25 0.90
C ALA A 81 15.69 -11.56 -0.45
N ALA A 82 15.21 -10.34 -0.64
CA ALA A 82 15.28 -9.60 -1.90
C ALA A 82 16.73 -9.28 -2.31
N LYS A 83 17.06 -9.55 -3.58
CA LYS A 83 18.38 -9.28 -4.19
C LYS A 83 18.35 -8.12 -5.19
N GLY A 84 17.15 -7.84 -5.77
CA GLY A 84 16.98 -6.78 -6.76
C GLY A 84 17.28 -5.39 -6.22
N ASP A 85 17.64 -4.47 -7.11
CA ASP A 85 17.84 -3.05 -6.79
C ASP A 85 16.52 -2.33 -6.55
N TRP A 86 15.46 -2.92 -7.05
CA TRP A 86 14.09 -2.44 -6.91
C TRP A 86 13.19 -3.49 -6.27
N ILE A 87 12.16 -3.03 -5.57
CA ILE A 87 11.17 -3.86 -4.88
C ILE A 87 9.79 -3.58 -5.46
N TRP A 88 9.04 -4.63 -5.76
CA TRP A 88 7.64 -4.56 -6.13
C TRP A 88 6.82 -5.53 -5.29
N PHE A 89 5.77 -5.06 -4.63
CA PHE A 89 4.83 -5.90 -3.90
C PHE A 89 3.66 -6.25 -4.81
N VAL A 90 3.36 -7.54 -4.93
CA VAL A 90 2.22 -8.05 -5.69
C VAL A 90 1.39 -8.93 -4.77
N ASP A 91 0.12 -8.59 -4.59
CA ASP A 91 -0.78 -9.41 -3.79
C ASP A 91 -1.18 -10.67 -4.58
N SER A 92 -1.22 -11.81 -3.91
CA SER A 92 -1.34 -13.14 -4.53
C SER A 92 -2.73 -13.44 -5.12
N ASP A 93 -3.72 -12.57 -4.89
CA ASP A 93 -5.06 -12.64 -5.49
C ASP A 93 -5.25 -11.67 -6.67
N ASP A 94 -4.22 -10.91 -7.01
CA ASP A 94 -4.17 -9.99 -8.14
C ASP A 94 -3.33 -10.55 -9.30
N SER A 95 -3.22 -9.81 -10.41
CA SER A 95 -2.32 -10.13 -11.50
C SER A 95 -1.63 -8.88 -12.05
N ILE A 96 -0.54 -9.08 -12.77
CA ILE A 96 0.15 -7.99 -13.46
C ILE A 96 -0.14 -8.03 -14.96
N ASN A 97 0.03 -6.89 -15.64
CA ASN A 97 0.08 -6.86 -17.09
C ASN A 97 1.54 -7.04 -17.53
N PRO A 98 1.92 -8.17 -18.14
CA PRO A 98 3.29 -8.45 -18.50
C PRO A 98 3.71 -7.80 -19.83
N ASP A 99 2.73 -7.33 -20.63
CA ASP A 99 2.97 -6.84 -22.01
C ASP A 99 3.18 -5.33 -22.06
N PHE A 100 4.36 -4.93 -21.58
CA PHE A 100 4.81 -3.54 -21.67
C PHE A 100 6.34 -3.46 -21.87
N GLU A 101 6.80 -2.33 -22.34
CA GLU A 101 8.23 -1.99 -22.37
C GLU A 101 8.45 -0.61 -21.75
N ILE A 102 9.62 -0.41 -21.18
CA ILE A 102 10.08 0.90 -20.69
C ILE A 102 10.95 1.50 -21.79
N SER A 103 10.46 2.57 -22.43
CA SER A 103 11.11 3.16 -23.62
C SER A 103 12.39 3.93 -23.29
N ASN A 104 12.57 4.35 -22.05
CA ASN A 104 13.70 5.17 -21.60
C ASN A 104 14.14 4.75 -20.20
N PRO A 105 14.71 3.54 -20.07
CA PRO A 105 15.08 2.95 -18.78
C PRO A 105 16.16 3.71 -18.02
N GLU A 106 16.94 4.56 -18.69
CA GLU A 106 17.98 5.41 -18.07
C GLU A 106 17.42 6.38 -17.02
N VAL A 107 16.14 6.72 -17.10
CA VAL A 107 15.46 7.56 -16.10
C VAL A 107 15.39 6.88 -14.72
N LEU A 108 15.49 5.55 -14.68
CA LEU A 108 15.47 4.80 -13.43
C LEU A 108 16.73 5.02 -12.58
N ASP A 109 17.85 5.41 -13.19
CA ASP A 109 19.09 5.68 -12.48
C ASP A 109 18.92 6.85 -11.50
N ASP A 110 18.13 7.85 -11.89
CA ASP A 110 17.87 9.06 -11.11
C ASP A 110 16.61 8.95 -10.22
N ALA A 111 15.76 7.95 -10.44
CA ALA A 111 14.51 7.80 -9.70
C ALA A 111 14.69 7.06 -8.36
N ASP A 112 13.98 7.50 -7.34
CA ASP A 112 13.90 6.82 -6.04
C ASP A 112 12.70 5.87 -5.96
N TYR A 113 11.62 6.19 -6.66
CA TYR A 113 10.48 5.33 -6.86
C TYR A 113 9.77 5.62 -8.17
N VAL A 114 9.07 4.62 -8.67
CA VAL A 114 8.30 4.72 -9.92
C VAL A 114 6.84 4.42 -9.63
N LEU A 115 5.98 5.36 -9.95
CA LEU A 115 4.52 5.18 -9.90
C LEU A 115 4.00 4.79 -11.28
N PHE A 116 3.10 3.80 -11.34
CA PHE A 116 2.38 3.39 -12.55
C PHE A 116 0.88 3.26 -12.30
N ASP A 117 0.11 3.01 -13.35
CA ASP A 117 -1.33 2.87 -13.23
C ASP A 117 -1.75 1.43 -12.94
N MET A 118 -2.95 1.31 -12.39
CA MET A 118 -3.63 0.04 -12.16
C MET A 118 -5.06 0.11 -12.70
N ARG A 119 -5.59 -1.01 -13.11
CA ARG A 119 -7.02 -1.19 -13.39
C ARG A 119 -7.66 -2.09 -12.34
N LYS A 120 -8.96 -1.88 -12.10
CA LYS A 120 -9.76 -2.73 -11.22
C LYS A 120 -10.68 -3.60 -12.06
N PHE A 121 -10.88 -4.85 -11.65
CA PHE A 121 -11.79 -5.78 -12.29
C PHE A 121 -12.52 -6.63 -11.25
N HIS A 122 -13.71 -7.11 -11.56
CA HIS A 122 -14.46 -7.98 -10.68
C HIS A 122 -14.06 -9.45 -10.84
N ASP A 123 -14.12 -10.21 -9.74
CA ASP A 123 -13.87 -11.65 -9.80
C ASP A 123 -14.86 -12.32 -10.76
N GLY A 124 -14.35 -13.14 -11.68
CA GLY A 124 -15.13 -13.73 -12.77
C GLY A 124 -15.29 -12.87 -14.02
N GLU A 125 -14.82 -11.62 -13.99
CA GLU A 125 -14.75 -10.78 -15.18
C GLU A 125 -13.53 -11.18 -16.03
N GLU A 126 -13.76 -11.40 -17.34
CA GLU A 126 -12.66 -11.65 -18.27
C GLU A 126 -11.85 -10.37 -18.47
N LEU A 127 -10.60 -10.40 -18.07
CA LEU A 127 -9.68 -9.31 -18.31
C LEU A 127 -9.34 -9.25 -19.81
N LYS A 128 -9.88 -8.23 -20.49
CA LYS A 128 -9.41 -7.92 -21.86
C LYS A 128 -7.91 -7.66 -21.80
N SER A 129 -7.16 -8.32 -22.67
CA SER A 129 -5.75 -8.02 -22.84
C SER A 129 -5.59 -6.52 -23.15
N LEU A 130 -4.62 -5.89 -22.51
CA LEU A 130 -4.21 -4.56 -22.92
C LEU A 130 -3.31 -4.74 -24.15
N GLU A 131 -3.46 -3.83 -25.13
CA GLU A 131 -2.48 -3.74 -26.20
C GLU A 131 -1.09 -3.50 -25.60
N HIS A 132 -0.05 -3.92 -26.30
CA HIS A 132 1.33 -3.69 -25.90
C HIS A 132 1.54 -2.21 -25.54
N GLN A 133 1.98 -1.94 -24.31
CA GLN A 133 2.14 -0.58 -23.82
C GLN A 133 3.61 -0.18 -23.87
N LYS A 134 3.90 0.91 -24.58
CA LYS A 134 5.20 1.60 -24.51
C LYS A 134 5.13 2.65 -23.42
N GLY A 135 5.54 2.26 -22.21
CA GLY A 135 5.60 3.17 -21.09
C GLY A 135 6.79 4.12 -21.22
N ILE A 136 6.51 5.43 -21.18
CA ILE A 136 7.55 6.46 -21.07
C ILE A 136 7.72 6.78 -19.59
N LEU A 137 8.92 6.56 -19.07
CA LEU A 137 9.32 7.06 -17.76
C LEU A 137 9.55 8.58 -17.87
N LYS A 138 8.89 9.32 -17.02
CA LYS A 138 9.09 10.76 -16.90
C LYS A 138 9.55 11.07 -15.50
N CYS A 139 10.79 11.50 -15.34
CA CYS A 139 11.13 12.37 -14.24
C CYS A 139 10.29 13.62 -14.38
N THR A 140 9.55 13.96 -13.38
CA THR A 140 8.60 15.06 -13.48
C THR A 140 9.33 16.37 -13.15
N ASP A 141 9.00 17.45 -13.90
CA ASP A 141 9.37 18.83 -13.51
C ASP A 141 8.61 19.27 -12.24
N LEU A 142 7.71 18.42 -11.74
CA LEU A 142 6.96 18.69 -10.53
C LEU A 142 7.88 18.47 -9.31
N SER A 143 7.77 19.33 -8.33
CA SER A 143 8.34 19.01 -7.02
C SER A 143 7.76 17.69 -6.49
N LYS A 144 8.51 16.98 -5.66
CA LYS A 144 8.03 15.76 -4.97
C LYS A 144 6.65 15.99 -4.33
N ASN A 145 6.46 17.13 -3.67
CA ASN A 145 5.20 17.48 -3.03
C ASN A 145 4.04 17.59 -4.04
N ASP A 146 4.23 18.31 -5.15
CA ASP A 146 3.20 18.49 -6.17
C ASP A 146 2.88 17.17 -6.86
N PHE A 147 3.89 16.34 -7.10
CA PHE A 147 3.72 15.00 -7.65
C PHE A 147 2.85 14.12 -6.73
N LEU A 148 3.18 14.03 -5.44
CA LEU A 148 2.46 13.21 -4.48
C LEU A 148 1.07 13.75 -4.15
N CYS A 149 0.86 15.07 -4.27
CA CYS A 149 -0.47 15.65 -4.19
C CYS A 149 -1.32 15.32 -5.42
N LYS A 150 -0.74 15.37 -6.61
CA LYS A 150 -1.44 15.15 -7.89
C LYS A 150 -1.77 13.66 -8.10
N PHE A 151 -0.79 12.80 -7.92
CA PHE A 151 -0.95 11.37 -8.14
C PHE A 151 -1.24 10.67 -6.81
N GLN A 152 -2.48 10.21 -6.65
CA GLN A 152 -2.92 9.53 -5.42
C GLN A 152 -2.22 8.19 -5.26
N CYS A 153 -1.14 8.16 -4.48
CA CYS A 153 -0.38 6.95 -4.17
C CYS A 153 -1.03 6.22 -2.98
N ASN A 154 -2.22 5.64 -3.17
CA ASN A 154 -2.97 4.97 -2.10
C ASN A 154 -2.81 3.44 -2.11
N HIS A 155 -2.04 2.91 -3.05
CA HIS A 155 -1.84 1.48 -3.21
C HIS A 155 -0.35 1.23 -3.41
N HIS A 156 0.27 0.52 -2.48
CA HIS A 156 1.70 0.20 -2.53
C HIS A 156 2.05 -0.70 -3.73
N GLN A 157 1.09 -1.47 -4.26
CA GLN A 157 1.25 -2.31 -5.44
C GLN A 157 1.50 -1.51 -6.73
N ARG A 158 1.22 -0.22 -6.73
CA ARG A 158 1.43 0.69 -7.88
C ARG A 158 2.82 1.32 -7.91
N LEU A 159 3.73 0.84 -7.12
CA LEU A 159 5.04 1.46 -6.93
C LEU A 159 6.16 0.44 -7.06
N PHE A 160 7.19 0.81 -7.83
CA PHE A 160 8.51 0.25 -7.64
C PHE A 160 9.26 1.12 -6.64
N TYR A 161 9.85 0.51 -5.63
CA TYR A 161 10.65 1.18 -4.62
C TYR A 161 12.13 0.87 -4.85
N LYS A 162 12.97 1.88 -4.92
CA LYS A 162 14.42 1.66 -4.93
C LYS A 162 14.84 1.02 -3.60
N LYS A 163 15.54 -0.11 -3.66
CA LYS A 163 15.88 -0.91 -2.47
C LYS A 163 16.69 -0.12 -1.45
N THR A 164 17.58 0.77 -1.90
CA THR A 164 18.39 1.62 -1.02
C THR A 164 17.54 2.46 -0.06
N TRP A 165 16.34 2.88 -0.46
CA TRP A 165 15.43 3.63 0.40
C TRP A 165 14.60 2.77 1.34
N VAL A 166 14.40 1.50 0.99
CA VAL A 166 13.73 0.51 1.85
C VAL A 166 14.71 -0.08 2.86
N MET A 167 15.96 -0.30 2.44
CA MET A 167 17.02 -0.97 3.20
C MET A 167 18.04 0.03 3.76
N ILE A 168 17.60 1.04 4.49
CA ILE A 168 18.48 2.10 4.97
C ILE A 168 19.52 1.61 5.96
N ASP A 169 20.68 2.20 5.71
CA ASP A 169 21.90 2.30 6.52
C ASP A 169 21.86 1.63 7.90
N HIS A 170 22.70 0.66 8.02
CA HIS A 170 23.29 -0.01 9.20
C HIS A 170 22.47 -0.24 10.46
N HIS A 171 21.34 0.44 10.73
CA HIS A 171 20.62 0.29 12.00
C HIS A 171 19.10 0.18 11.94
N GLN A 172 18.39 0.58 10.87
CA GLN A 172 16.93 0.41 10.82
C GLN A 172 16.41 0.25 9.38
N ARG A 173 16.24 -0.99 8.95
CA ARG A 173 15.44 -1.32 7.78
C ARG A 173 14.01 -0.81 7.93
N LEU A 174 13.48 -0.16 6.89
CA LEU A 174 12.05 0.09 6.81
C LEU A 174 11.32 -1.26 6.71
N ALA A 175 10.45 -1.55 7.64
CA ALA A 175 9.69 -2.78 7.68
C ALA A 175 8.20 -2.48 7.82
N PHE A 176 7.37 -3.40 7.35
CA PHE A 176 5.95 -3.37 7.67
C PHE A 176 5.77 -3.60 9.17
N SER A 177 5.01 -2.75 9.81
CA SER A 177 4.71 -2.88 11.23
C SER A 177 3.82 -4.08 11.48
N LEU A 178 4.17 -4.90 12.47
CA LEU A 178 3.38 -6.05 12.87
C LEU A 178 2.18 -5.64 13.73
N GLY A 179 1.17 -6.51 13.78
CA GLY A 179 0.03 -6.37 14.68
C GLY A 179 -1.08 -5.42 14.20
N THR A 180 -1.03 -4.95 12.96
CA THR A 180 -2.14 -4.26 12.29
C THR A 180 -2.56 -5.04 11.05
N ARG A 181 -3.86 -5.01 10.72
CA ARG A 181 -4.49 -5.72 9.60
C ARG A 181 -4.96 -4.76 8.53
N VAL A 182 -4.91 -3.46 8.83
CA VAL A 182 -5.33 -2.38 7.94
C VAL A 182 -4.40 -1.20 8.11
N GLY A 183 -3.95 -0.64 6.98
CA GLY A 183 -3.13 0.56 6.92
C GLY A 183 -1.63 0.32 7.14
N GLU A 184 -1.21 -0.92 7.32
CA GLU A 184 0.20 -1.30 7.41
C GLU A 184 0.97 -0.97 6.12
N ASP A 185 0.28 -1.10 4.99
CA ASP A 185 0.77 -0.75 3.67
C ASP A 185 0.93 0.77 3.49
N LEU A 186 -0.05 1.54 3.96
CA LEU A 186 0.01 3.00 3.94
C LEU A 186 1.13 3.51 4.86
N GLU A 187 1.27 2.93 6.06
CA GLU A 187 2.35 3.27 6.99
C GLU A 187 3.72 3.06 6.33
N PHE A 188 3.95 1.87 5.77
CA PHE A 188 5.19 1.54 5.07
C PHE A 188 5.45 2.50 3.91
N GLN A 189 4.45 2.68 3.05
CA GLN A 189 4.54 3.55 1.88
C GLN A 189 4.88 4.99 2.24
N TYR A 190 4.18 5.56 3.23
CA TYR A 190 4.40 6.96 3.60
C TYR A 190 5.76 7.16 4.26
N LYS A 191 6.20 6.24 5.11
CA LYS A 191 7.57 6.26 5.65
C LYS A 191 8.62 6.23 4.54
N ASN A 192 8.46 5.37 3.55
CA ASN A 192 9.35 5.31 2.40
C ASN A 192 9.34 6.62 1.62
N LEU A 193 8.16 7.14 1.28
CA LEU A 193 8.01 8.38 0.51
C LEU A 193 8.55 9.62 1.23
N THR A 194 8.60 9.65 2.58
CA THR A 194 9.25 10.77 3.29
C THR A 194 10.75 10.85 2.98
N ARG A 195 11.38 9.73 2.67
CA ARG A 195 12.82 9.63 2.38
C ARG A 195 13.16 9.83 0.90
N CYS A 196 12.23 9.50 0.00
CA CYS A 196 12.40 9.66 -1.45
C CYS A 196 12.45 11.13 -1.84
N GLN A 197 13.26 11.47 -2.85
CA GLN A 197 13.40 12.81 -3.40
C GLN A 197 12.88 12.89 -4.84
N TRP A 198 13.18 11.88 -5.65
CA TRP A 198 13.01 11.89 -7.10
C TRP A 198 11.98 10.88 -7.57
N PRO A 199 10.70 11.34 -7.68
CA PRO A 199 9.63 10.52 -8.22
C PRO A 199 9.73 10.39 -9.75
N ALA A 200 9.50 9.19 -10.26
CA ALA A 200 9.23 8.96 -11.66
C ALA A 200 7.83 8.38 -11.85
N ARG A 201 7.24 8.64 -13.02
CA ARG A 201 5.97 8.04 -13.43
C ARG A 201 6.17 7.25 -14.71
N LEU A 202 5.73 6.01 -14.69
CA LEU A 202 5.56 5.19 -15.88
C LEU A 202 4.12 5.30 -16.34
N ASP A 203 3.93 5.79 -17.58
CA ASP A 203 2.61 5.96 -18.16
C ASP A 203 2.12 4.66 -18.79
N ALA A 204 1.84 3.69 -17.94
CA ALA A 204 1.36 2.37 -18.31
C ALA A 204 0.53 1.75 -17.17
N VAL A 205 -0.42 0.89 -17.52
CA VAL A 205 -1.20 0.09 -16.57
C VAL A 205 -0.49 -1.25 -16.38
N LEU A 206 0.18 -1.40 -15.24
CA LEU A 206 0.94 -2.63 -14.95
C LEU A 206 0.24 -3.57 -13.98
N TYR A 207 -0.75 -3.13 -13.26
CA TYR A 207 -1.37 -3.89 -12.19
C TYR A 207 -2.87 -4.08 -12.41
N ASN A 208 -3.36 -5.29 -12.20
CA ASN A 208 -4.77 -5.67 -12.27
C ASN A 208 -5.24 -6.01 -10.86
N TYR A 209 -5.96 -5.08 -10.24
CA TYR A 209 -6.49 -5.22 -8.88
C TYR A 209 -7.85 -5.91 -8.90
N ARG A 210 -7.95 -7.10 -8.29
CA ARG A 210 -9.18 -7.90 -8.24
C ARG A 210 -10.13 -7.43 -7.15
N LEU A 211 -11.36 -7.16 -7.52
CA LEU A 211 -12.47 -6.90 -6.61
C LEU A 211 -13.24 -8.20 -6.41
N ARG A 212 -13.10 -8.84 -5.25
CA ARG A 212 -13.79 -10.09 -4.92
C ARG A 212 -14.77 -9.91 -3.76
N GLU A 213 -15.83 -10.72 -3.74
CA GLU A 213 -16.68 -10.83 -2.56
C GLU A 213 -15.86 -11.34 -1.37
N GLY A 214 -16.04 -10.74 -0.20
CA GLY A 214 -15.24 -11.05 0.98
C GLY A 214 -13.84 -10.43 1.00
N SER A 215 -13.51 -9.55 0.04
CA SER A 215 -12.32 -8.70 0.14
C SER A 215 -12.36 -7.93 1.46
N ALA A 216 -11.22 -7.88 2.14
CA ALA A 216 -11.07 -7.27 3.47
C ALA A 216 -11.59 -5.81 3.56
N THR A 217 -11.89 -5.16 2.42
CA THR A 217 -12.20 -3.72 2.34
C THR A 217 -13.69 -3.37 2.30
N GLN A 218 -14.63 -4.33 2.27
CA GLN A 218 -16.03 -4.03 1.94
C GLN A 218 -17.06 -4.27 3.05
N ASP A 219 -16.71 -4.93 4.16
CA ASP A 219 -17.68 -5.34 5.20
C ASP A 219 -17.55 -4.57 6.53
N ASP A 220 -18.48 -4.85 7.44
CA ASP A 220 -18.46 -4.29 8.80
C ASP A 220 -17.22 -4.76 9.60
N SER A 221 -16.64 -5.90 9.27
CA SER A 221 -15.40 -6.40 9.87
C SER A 221 -14.23 -5.50 9.52
N TYR A 222 -14.12 -5.07 8.28
CA TYR A 222 -13.11 -4.09 7.85
C TYR A 222 -13.24 -2.75 8.59
N ARG A 223 -14.47 -2.26 8.74
CA ARG A 223 -14.69 -1.02 9.50
C ARG A 223 -14.29 -1.14 10.96
N ARG A 224 -14.51 -2.31 11.59
CA ARG A 224 -14.03 -2.56 12.95
C ARG A 224 -12.52 -2.61 13.03
N LYS A 225 -11.86 -3.27 12.07
CA LYS A 225 -10.40 -3.27 11.97
C LYS A 225 -9.85 -1.84 11.80
N ASN A 226 -10.49 -0.98 10.99
CA ASN A 226 -10.13 0.43 10.89
C ASN A 226 -10.17 1.16 12.24
N LEU A 227 -11.16 0.85 13.08
CA LEU A 227 -11.28 1.48 14.40
C LEU A 227 -10.16 1.06 15.37
N GLU A 228 -9.69 -0.16 15.24
CA GLU A 228 -8.64 -0.73 16.08
C GLU A 228 -7.24 -0.34 15.56
N ASP A 229 -7.02 -0.43 14.27
CA ASP A 229 -5.70 -0.38 13.66
C ASP A 229 -5.29 1.04 13.21
N LEU A 230 -6.19 1.84 12.60
CA LEU A 230 -5.82 3.17 12.10
C LEU A 230 -5.29 4.14 13.17
N PRO A 231 -5.80 4.16 14.41
CA PRO A 231 -5.18 4.98 15.46
C PRO A 231 -3.72 4.61 15.72
N LEU A 232 -3.39 3.32 15.71
CA LEU A 232 -2.03 2.81 15.89
C LEU A 232 -1.13 3.19 14.71
N VAL A 233 -1.66 3.07 13.49
CA VAL A 233 -0.93 3.43 12.27
C VAL A 233 -0.63 4.93 12.23
N ILE A 234 -1.61 5.78 12.56
CA ILE A 234 -1.43 7.24 12.63
C ILE A 234 -0.38 7.60 13.70
N ASP A 235 -0.47 7.02 14.90
CA ASP A 235 0.48 7.25 15.99
C ASP A 235 1.91 6.88 15.58
N ARG A 236 2.10 5.69 14.99
CA ARG A 236 3.40 5.22 14.49
C ARG A 236 3.96 6.14 13.41
N LEU A 237 3.11 6.64 12.51
CA LEU A 237 3.53 7.53 11.45
C LEU A 237 3.93 8.91 12.00
N LEU A 238 3.17 9.46 12.95
CA LEU A 238 3.51 10.69 13.63
C LEU A 238 4.82 10.55 14.43
N LYS A 239 4.98 9.44 15.13
CA LYS A 239 6.23 9.14 15.85
C LYS A 239 7.41 9.04 14.90
N TRP A 240 7.26 8.35 13.79
CA TRP A 240 8.27 8.30 12.73
C TRP A 240 8.66 9.69 12.24
N CYS A 241 7.68 10.55 11.95
CA CYS A 241 7.96 11.92 11.51
C CYS A 241 8.76 12.70 12.54
N LYS A 242 8.49 12.49 13.83
CA LYS A 242 9.24 13.11 14.92
C LYS A 242 10.67 12.56 15.00
N ASP A 243 10.83 11.24 15.01
CA ASP A 243 12.12 10.58 15.21
C ASP A 243 13.08 10.84 14.04
N GLU A 244 12.56 10.89 12.82
CA GLU A 244 13.31 11.17 11.58
C GLU A 244 13.37 12.68 11.25
N ASN A 245 12.84 13.56 12.11
CA ASN A 245 12.76 15.00 11.87
C ASN A 245 12.15 15.36 10.49
N VAL A 246 11.11 14.60 10.10
CA VAL A 246 10.39 14.85 8.84
C VAL A 246 9.62 16.15 8.92
N LYS A 247 9.92 17.08 8.01
CA LYS A 247 9.19 18.34 7.93
C LYS A 247 7.77 18.12 7.40
N PRO A 248 6.78 18.85 7.92
CA PRO A 248 5.44 18.83 7.35
C PRO A 248 5.45 19.21 5.87
N GLU A 249 4.96 18.29 5.03
CA GLU A 249 4.76 18.50 3.62
C GLU A 249 3.26 18.36 3.29
N PRO A 250 2.67 19.20 2.43
CA PRO A 250 1.23 19.17 2.11
C PRO A 250 0.69 17.82 1.68
N TRP A 251 1.48 17.02 0.94
CA TRP A 251 1.08 15.68 0.53
C TRP A 251 0.91 14.74 1.74
N LEU A 252 1.83 14.79 2.70
CA LEU A 252 1.81 13.96 3.90
C LEU A 252 0.66 14.37 4.82
N GLU A 253 0.47 15.67 5.01
CA GLU A 253 -0.66 16.24 5.75
C GLU A 253 -1.99 15.74 5.17
N MET A 254 -2.15 15.80 3.86
CA MET A 254 -3.34 15.34 3.16
C MET A 254 -3.58 13.85 3.39
N ARG A 255 -2.54 13.01 3.36
CA ARG A 255 -2.65 11.56 3.53
C ARG A 255 -3.02 11.17 4.95
N ILE A 256 -2.35 11.73 5.94
CA ILE A 256 -2.68 11.47 7.35
C ILE A 256 -4.09 11.98 7.66
N GLN A 257 -4.48 13.15 7.13
CA GLN A 257 -5.85 13.65 7.25
C GLN A 257 -6.88 12.67 6.64
N GLN A 258 -6.57 12.04 5.53
CA GLN A 258 -7.44 11.02 4.91
C GLN A 258 -7.58 9.78 5.80
N MET A 259 -6.53 9.36 6.48
CA MET A 259 -6.60 8.27 7.46
C MET A 259 -7.53 8.61 8.64
N PHE A 260 -7.44 9.83 9.18
CA PHE A 260 -8.40 10.32 10.19
C PHE A 260 -9.84 10.30 9.67
N GLN A 261 -10.07 10.73 8.43
CA GLN A 261 -11.40 10.73 7.83
C GLN A 261 -11.95 9.30 7.70
N ASN A 262 -11.12 8.34 7.29
CA ASN A 262 -11.49 6.92 7.21
C ASN A 262 -11.82 6.33 8.58
N LEU A 263 -11.05 6.65 9.61
CA LEU A 263 -11.31 6.28 11.00
C LEU A 263 -12.69 6.78 11.45
N LEU A 264 -12.94 8.07 11.30
CA LEU A 264 -14.19 8.70 11.70
C LEU A 264 -15.40 8.21 10.89
N TYR A 265 -15.21 7.97 9.59
CA TYR A 265 -16.23 7.40 8.72
C TYR A 265 -16.60 5.98 9.16
N SER A 266 -15.61 5.12 9.39
CA SER A 266 -15.82 3.76 9.90
C SER A 266 -16.56 3.78 11.25
N ALA A 267 -16.14 4.66 12.16
CA ALA A 267 -16.77 4.84 13.45
C ALA A 267 -18.25 5.29 13.37
N SER A 268 -18.60 6.06 12.35
CA SER A 268 -19.99 6.52 12.17
C SER A 268 -20.95 5.42 11.71
N LEU A 269 -20.42 4.35 11.12
CA LEU A 269 -21.19 3.22 10.58
C LEU A 269 -21.26 2.02 11.54
N VAL A 270 -20.21 1.81 12.32
CA VAL A 270 -20.15 0.68 13.27
C VAL A 270 -21.04 0.94 14.49
N LYS A 271 -21.84 -0.07 14.87
CA LYS A 271 -22.67 -0.03 16.08
C LYS A 271 -21.82 -0.30 17.33
N GLY A 272 -22.16 0.34 18.46
CA GLY A 272 -21.53 0.08 19.76
C GLY A 272 -20.18 0.77 19.97
N VAL A 273 -19.76 1.70 19.10
CA VAL A 273 -18.50 2.44 19.27
C VAL A 273 -18.53 3.28 20.54
N ASN A 274 -17.49 3.14 21.37
CA ASN A 274 -17.27 4.01 22.51
C ASN A 274 -16.82 5.39 22.05
N LYS A 275 -17.79 6.29 21.86
CA LYS A 275 -17.54 7.62 21.31
C LYS A 275 -16.66 8.49 22.20
N LYS A 276 -16.67 8.29 23.54
CA LYS A 276 -15.83 9.05 24.48
C LYS A 276 -14.38 8.63 24.33
N ALA A 277 -14.11 7.32 24.27
CA ALA A 277 -12.76 6.80 24.03
C ALA A 277 -12.22 7.24 22.68
N LEU A 278 -13.04 7.11 21.61
CA LEU A 278 -12.64 7.56 20.26
C LEU A 278 -12.33 9.06 20.24
N HIS A 279 -13.14 9.89 20.89
CA HIS A 279 -12.89 11.32 20.97
C HIS A 279 -11.55 11.63 21.65
N SER A 280 -11.27 10.98 22.78
CA SER A 280 -9.98 11.12 23.49
C SER A 280 -8.80 10.74 22.59
N THR A 281 -8.90 9.60 21.88
CA THR A 281 -7.86 9.16 20.94
C THR A 281 -7.65 10.14 19.80
N VAL A 282 -8.73 10.62 19.17
CA VAL A 282 -8.64 11.61 18.07
C VAL A 282 -8.02 12.91 18.54
N CYS A 283 -8.41 13.42 19.72
CA CYS A 283 -7.82 14.63 20.27
C CYS A 283 -6.33 14.45 20.55
N GLN A 284 -5.93 13.36 21.18
CA GLN A 284 -4.51 13.08 21.45
C GLN A 284 -3.68 13.04 20.15
N LEU A 285 -4.13 12.31 19.14
CA LEU A 285 -3.43 12.22 17.85
C LEU A 285 -3.34 13.59 17.14
N LEU A 286 -4.37 14.42 17.24
CA LEU A 286 -4.36 15.77 16.67
C LEU A 286 -3.44 16.72 17.46
N ASP A 287 -3.34 16.56 18.77
CA ASP A 287 -2.40 17.30 19.59
C ASP A 287 -0.95 16.94 19.24
N ASP A 288 -0.67 15.62 19.06
CA ASP A 288 0.65 15.15 18.65
C ASP A 288 1.01 15.58 17.22
N TRP A 289 0.04 15.60 16.32
CA TRP A 289 0.14 16.21 15.00
C TRP A 289 0.57 17.68 15.08
N SER A 290 -0.14 18.48 15.90
CA SER A 290 0.13 19.92 16.03
C SER A 290 1.48 20.20 16.66
N LYS A 291 1.91 19.41 17.65
CA LYS A 291 3.23 19.54 18.30
C LYS A 291 4.39 19.33 17.35
N GLN A 292 4.19 18.60 16.25
CA GLN A 292 5.20 18.35 15.22
C GLN A 292 5.22 19.42 14.12
N GLY A 293 4.41 20.46 14.26
CA GLY A 293 4.37 21.58 13.32
C GLY A 293 3.51 21.35 12.09
N PHE A 294 2.79 20.22 12.02
CA PHE A 294 1.80 20.02 10.97
C PHE A 294 0.63 20.99 11.11
N ALA A 295 0.17 21.54 9.99
CA ALA A 295 -0.97 22.45 10.01
C ALA A 295 -2.25 21.72 10.45
N PHE A 296 -3.03 22.35 11.34
CA PHE A 296 -4.30 21.77 11.75
C PHE A 296 -5.20 21.51 10.53
N PRO A 297 -5.84 20.33 10.43
CA PRO A 297 -6.62 19.96 9.25
C PRO A 297 -7.65 21.03 8.88
N LYS A 298 -7.57 21.54 7.64
CA LYS A 298 -8.50 22.58 7.14
C LYS A 298 -9.93 22.07 6.97
N SER A 299 -10.12 20.75 6.91
CA SER A 299 -11.42 20.11 6.75
C SER A 299 -12.38 20.48 7.87
N SER A 300 -13.56 21.01 7.52
CA SER A 300 -14.64 21.29 8.48
C SER A 300 -15.05 20.05 9.28
N LYS A 301 -14.98 18.86 8.66
CA LYS A 301 -15.26 17.58 9.31
C LYS A 301 -14.25 17.27 10.41
N MET A 302 -12.96 17.54 10.19
CA MET A 302 -11.92 17.31 11.19
C MET A 302 -12.01 18.31 12.34
N LYS A 303 -12.27 19.57 12.03
CA LYS A 303 -12.52 20.60 13.07
C LYS A 303 -13.71 20.23 13.95
N LEU A 304 -14.78 19.72 13.34
CA LEU A 304 -15.96 19.26 14.06
C LEU A 304 -15.66 18.03 14.92
N ALA A 305 -14.91 17.06 14.40
CA ALA A 305 -14.53 15.86 15.16
C ALA A 305 -13.63 16.18 16.36
N HIS A 306 -12.74 17.16 16.22
CA HIS A 306 -11.91 17.66 17.32
C HIS A 306 -12.75 18.33 18.42
N LEU A 307 -13.76 19.12 18.05
CA LEU A 307 -14.69 19.71 19.00
C LEU A 307 -15.63 18.67 19.62
N SER A 308 -16.17 17.79 18.81
CA SER A 308 -17.11 16.75 19.26
C SER A 308 -17.30 15.64 18.22
N VAL A 309 -16.84 14.45 18.53
CA VAL A 309 -17.12 13.24 17.71
C VAL A 309 -18.64 12.95 17.60
N ASN A 310 -19.41 13.28 18.64
CA ASN A 310 -20.89 13.15 18.59
C ASN A 310 -21.49 14.07 17.53
N ALA A 311 -21.07 15.35 17.48
CA ALA A 311 -21.54 16.29 16.47
C ALA A 311 -21.14 15.85 15.06
N TYR A 312 -19.90 15.37 14.89
CA TYR A 312 -19.46 14.75 13.64
C TYR A 312 -20.36 13.62 13.21
N PHE A 313 -20.72 12.67 14.11
CA PHE A 313 -21.58 11.54 13.79
C PHE A 313 -22.99 11.96 13.37
N ILE A 314 -23.56 12.94 14.04
CA ILE A 314 -24.90 13.47 13.68
C ILE A 314 -24.87 14.04 12.26
N ILE A 315 -23.90 14.91 11.98
CA ILE A 315 -23.79 15.56 10.67
C ILE A 315 -23.44 14.54 9.58
N ASN A 316 -22.55 13.59 9.85
CA ASN A 316 -22.20 12.57 8.88
C ASN A 316 -23.40 11.66 8.55
N ARG A 317 -24.22 11.28 9.55
CA ARG A 317 -25.45 10.51 9.31
C ARG A 317 -26.48 11.27 8.49
N ILE A 318 -26.65 12.57 8.73
CA ILE A 318 -27.50 13.42 7.89
C ILE A 318 -27.01 13.44 6.46
N TYR A 319 -25.69 13.65 6.26
CA TYR A 319 -25.06 13.65 4.95
C TYR A 319 -25.25 12.31 4.20
N LEU A 320 -25.03 11.18 4.88
CA LEU A 320 -25.21 9.85 4.29
C LEU A 320 -26.67 9.60 3.86
N ARG A 321 -27.63 9.98 4.70
CA ARG A 321 -29.06 9.89 4.35
C ARG A 321 -29.42 10.74 3.13
N MET A 322 -28.86 11.95 3.01
CA MET A 322 -29.06 12.81 1.84
C MET A 322 -28.46 12.20 0.56
N LYS A 323 -27.42 11.39 0.68
CA LYS A 323 -26.78 10.66 -0.44
C LYS A 323 -27.44 9.30 -0.72
N GLY A 324 -28.50 8.92 -0.01
CA GLY A 324 -29.19 7.63 -0.18
C GLY A 324 -28.36 6.43 0.32
N ILE A 325 -27.29 6.66 1.06
CA ILE A 325 -26.45 5.61 1.65
C ILE A 325 -27.06 5.22 3.01
N LYS A 326 -27.53 3.96 3.11
CA LYS A 326 -28.15 3.41 4.34
C LYS A 326 -27.10 2.96 5.34
#